data_aa91d3975f222500d958e4edaf4e1a65
#
_entry.id   aa91d3975f222500d958e4edaf4e1a65
#
_cell.length_a   1.000
_cell.length_b   1.000
_cell.length_c   1.000
_cell.angle_alpha   90.00
_cell.angle_beta   90.00
_cell.angle_gamma   90.00
#
_symmetry.space_group_name_H-M   'P 1'
#
loop_
_entity.id
_entity.type
_entity.pdbx_description
1 polymer ?
#
loop_
_entity_poly.entity_id
_entity_poly.type
_entity_poly.pdbx_seq_one_letter_code
_entity_poly.pdbx_strand_id
1 'polypeptide(L)'
;MLGKAGPVVWMLCAIWVAADALTVETTQDVLRAARGRSVTLPCTYSTSVSDREGFIQWDKLLRSQTERVVTWNFMVKKYIYGDRYENRVRVSNDAELSNASITIDQLTMDDNGTYECSVSLMSDQDVTSRSRVRLLVLVPPSKPDCGIEGETVIGNNIQLTCHSAEGSPTPQYSWKSYNAQNQQRPLAQPVSGEPLFLKNISTETAGYYICTSSNDVGTESCNITVAPRPPSMNIALYAGIAGGVFVALIIIGVIVYCCCCREKDDKAQDMEDARPDRAAYQEPKKRQIEISRGREDEDDHRHEDRRSSGRSTPDQPFQ
;
A
#
# COMPACT_ATOMS: atom_id res chain seq x y z
N MET A 1 -104.64 16.78 -15.26
CA MET A 1 -103.43 16.72 -16.12
C MET A 1 -102.21 16.80 -15.22
N LEU A 2 -101.44 15.75 -15.23
CA LEU A 2 -100.33 15.51 -14.34
C LEU A 2 -99.13 16.39 -14.69
N GLY A 3 -98.67 17.19 -13.72
CA GLY A 3 -97.40 17.89 -13.80
C GLY A 3 -96.26 17.02 -13.19
N LYS A 4 -95.34 16.63 -14.01
CA LYS A 4 -94.16 15.88 -13.58
C LYS A 4 -93.22 16.73 -12.74
N ALA A 5 -92.99 16.34 -11.47
CA ALA A 5 -91.87 16.81 -10.65
C ALA A 5 -90.62 16.11 -11.09
N GLY A 6 -89.66 16.86 -11.62
CA GLY A 6 -88.26 16.38 -11.87
C GLY A 6 -87.44 16.26 -10.62
N PRO A 7 -86.57 15.29 -10.46
CA PRO A 7 -85.75 15.15 -9.31
C PRO A 7 -84.59 16.19 -9.34
N VAL A 8 -84.54 17.02 -8.35
CA VAL A 8 -83.43 17.92 -8.07
C VAL A 8 -82.25 17.06 -7.51
N VAL A 9 -81.31 16.79 -8.38
CA VAL A 9 -80.03 16.12 -8.01
C VAL A 9 -79.19 17.11 -7.28
N TRP A 10 -79.07 16.96 -5.94
CA TRP A 10 -78.11 17.66 -5.12
C TRP A 10 -76.72 17.07 -5.40
N MET A 11 -75.90 17.74 -6.19
CA MET A 11 -74.52 17.44 -6.42
C MET A 11 -73.72 17.92 -5.20
N LEU A 12 -73.49 17.04 -4.21
CA LEU A 12 -72.59 17.31 -3.10
C LEU A 12 -71.15 17.32 -3.66
N CYS A 13 -70.65 18.53 -3.95
CA CYS A 13 -69.21 18.73 -4.12
C CYS A 13 -68.53 18.52 -2.77
N ALA A 14 -68.03 17.31 -2.55
CA ALA A 14 -67.07 17.11 -1.44
C ALA A 14 -65.78 17.87 -1.78
N ILE A 15 -65.64 19.03 -1.18
CA ILE A 15 -64.38 19.76 -1.18
C ILE A 15 -63.44 18.95 -0.28
N TRP A 16 -62.57 18.18 -0.87
CA TRP A 16 -61.41 17.61 -0.16
C TRP A 16 -60.50 18.77 0.23
N VAL A 17 -60.61 19.23 1.45
CA VAL A 17 -59.57 20.07 2.08
C VAL A 17 -58.45 19.13 2.34
N ALA A 18 -57.41 19.14 1.50
CA ALA A 18 -56.16 18.55 1.83
C ALA A 18 -55.59 19.34 3.02
N ALA A 19 -55.72 18.80 4.22
CA ALA A 19 -55.00 19.32 5.35
C ALA A 19 -53.51 19.02 5.07
N ASP A 20 -52.72 20.06 4.81
CA ASP A 20 -51.27 19.94 4.74
C ASP A 20 -50.77 19.58 6.13
N ALA A 21 -50.73 18.29 6.42
CA ALA A 21 -50.19 17.77 7.67
C ALA A 21 -48.66 17.94 7.70
N LEU A 22 -48.11 18.13 8.88
CA LEU A 22 -46.67 18.11 9.08
C LEU A 22 -46.06 16.82 8.51
N THR A 23 -45.16 16.96 7.55
CA THR A 23 -44.41 15.84 6.98
C THR A 23 -42.92 15.98 7.26
N VAL A 24 -42.23 14.85 7.53
CA VAL A 24 -40.80 14.78 7.75
C VAL A 24 -40.24 13.71 6.86
N GLU A 25 -39.24 14.05 6.04
CA GLU A 25 -38.66 13.17 5.05
C GLU A 25 -37.14 13.16 5.14
N THR A 26 -36.57 11.99 4.85
CA THR A 26 -35.13 11.80 4.61
C THR A 26 -34.93 11.42 3.17
N THR A 27 -33.95 12.01 2.51
CA THR A 27 -33.68 11.74 1.07
C THR A 27 -32.97 10.39 0.83
N GLN A 28 -32.43 9.78 1.88
CA GLN A 28 -31.67 8.53 1.80
C GLN A 28 -31.95 7.67 3.04
N ASP A 29 -32.25 6.40 2.81
CA ASP A 29 -32.47 5.44 3.88
C ASP A 29 -31.16 4.96 4.54
N VAL A 30 -30.07 4.91 3.76
CA VAL A 30 -28.76 4.43 4.20
C VAL A 30 -27.67 5.37 3.73
N LEU A 31 -26.88 5.85 4.70
CA LEU A 31 -25.68 6.65 4.46
C LEU A 31 -24.44 5.86 4.83
N ARG A 32 -23.40 6.00 4.01
CA ARG A 32 -22.07 5.40 4.26
C ARG A 32 -21.04 6.51 4.39
N ALA A 33 -20.23 6.46 5.44
CA ALA A 33 -19.19 7.44 5.67
C ALA A 33 -17.96 6.79 6.31
N ALA A 34 -16.78 7.35 6.04
CA ALA A 34 -15.53 6.87 6.60
C ALA A 34 -15.36 7.27 8.07
N ARG A 35 -14.82 6.38 8.90
CA ARG A 35 -14.34 6.70 10.25
C ARG A 35 -13.45 7.94 10.24
N GLY A 36 -13.62 8.84 11.19
CA GLY A 36 -12.87 10.09 11.31
C GLY A 36 -13.32 11.22 10.39
N ARG A 37 -14.27 10.99 9.46
CA ARG A 37 -14.85 12.00 8.58
C ARG A 37 -16.14 12.58 9.17
N SER A 38 -16.74 13.52 8.46
CA SER A 38 -18.05 14.09 8.79
C SER A 38 -19.11 13.50 7.86
N VAL A 39 -20.35 13.43 8.35
CA VAL A 39 -21.51 13.04 7.55
C VAL A 39 -22.68 13.94 7.88
N THR A 40 -23.45 14.33 6.86
CA THR A 40 -24.72 15.04 7.05
C THR A 40 -25.87 14.03 6.94
N LEU A 41 -26.66 13.91 8.01
CA LEU A 41 -27.90 13.16 8.04
C LEU A 41 -29.02 14.08 7.52
N PRO A 42 -29.59 13.81 6.36
CA PRO A 42 -30.59 14.67 5.76
C PRO A 42 -31.94 14.51 6.48
N CYS A 43 -32.60 15.62 6.73
CA CYS A 43 -33.97 15.65 7.20
C CYS A 43 -34.61 16.96 6.77
N THR A 44 -35.68 16.88 6.01
CA THR A 44 -36.50 18.02 5.64
C THR A 44 -37.91 17.86 6.20
N TYR A 45 -38.55 18.96 6.49
CA TYR A 45 -39.93 18.92 6.92
C TYR A 45 -40.75 20.00 6.19
N SER A 46 -42.02 19.73 5.98
CA SER A 46 -42.98 20.73 5.47
C SER A 46 -44.17 20.83 6.39
N THR A 47 -44.70 22.07 6.54
CA THR A 47 -45.85 22.39 7.37
C THR A 47 -46.56 23.59 6.79
N SER A 48 -47.88 23.62 6.90
CA SER A 48 -48.71 24.78 6.56
C SER A 48 -48.76 25.85 7.66
N VAL A 49 -48.22 25.52 8.84
CA VAL A 49 -48.27 26.41 9.99
C VAL A 49 -47.15 27.45 9.93
N SER A 50 -47.50 28.73 10.04
CA SER A 50 -46.55 29.83 10.06
C SER A 50 -45.89 30.03 11.41
N ASP A 51 -46.57 29.64 12.49
CA ASP A 51 -46.10 29.81 13.84
C ASP A 51 -45.39 28.55 14.32
N ARG A 52 -44.09 28.69 14.55
CA ARG A 52 -43.23 27.55 14.82
C ARG A 52 -42.93 27.47 16.32
N GLU A 53 -43.87 26.93 17.06
CA GLU A 53 -43.68 26.57 18.45
C GLU A 53 -43.51 25.04 18.54
N GLY A 54 -42.42 24.58 19.12
CA GLY A 54 -42.13 23.15 19.24
C GLY A 54 -40.65 22.83 19.25
N PHE A 55 -40.31 21.69 18.67
CA PHE A 55 -38.90 21.23 18.63
C PHE A 55 -38.62 20.31 17.44
N ILE A 56 -37.35 20.32 17.01
CA ILE A 56 -36.73 19.29 16.17
C ILE A 56 -35.86 18.46 17.07
N GLN A 57 -35.98 17.14 16.96
CA GLN A 57 -35.17 16.21 17.76
C GLN A 57 -34.57 15.15 16.89
N TRP A 58 -33.30 14.86 17.12
CA TRP A 58 -32.59 13.74 16.59
C TRP A 58 -32.25 12.76 17.72
N ASP A 59 -32.61 11.51 17.51
CA ASP A 59 -32.32 10.42 18.44
C ASP A 59 -31.64 9.28 17.66
N LYS A 60 -30.67 8.64 18.31
CA LYS A 60 -30.13 7.36 17.86
C LYS A 60 -30.91 6.22 18.50
N LEU A 61 -31.43 5.34 17.66
CA LEU A 61 -32.22 4.18 18.11
C LEU A 61 -31.28 3.06 18.52
N LEU A 62 -31.32 2.71 19.79
CA LEU A 62 -30.65 1.54 20.37
C LEU A 62 -31.65 0.41 20.54
N ARG A 63 -31.17 -0.81 20.87
CA ARG A 63 -32.06 -1.99 21.00
C ARG A 63 -33.13 -1.83 22.08
N SER A 64 -32.83 -1.18 23.18
CA SER A 64 -33.72 -1.06 24.35
C SER A 64 -34.09 0.36 24.72
N GLN A 65 -33.45 1.36 24.12
CA GLN A 65 -33.65 2.76 24.46
C GLN A 65 -33.26 3.66 23.27
N THR A 66 -33.55 4.94 23.39
CA THR A 66 -33.06 5.96 22.46
C THR A 66 -31.98 6.80 23.14
N GLU A 67 -30.97 7.18 22.38
CA GLU A 67 -29.90 8.08 22.81
C GLU A 67 -30.08 9.42 22.11
N ARG A 68 -30.22 10.49 22.87
CA ARG A 68 -30.38 11.82 22.31
C ARG A 68 -29.13 12.28 21.60
N VAL A 69 -29.30 12.80 20.39
CA VAL A 69 -28.24 13.43 19.59
C VAL A 69 -28.29 14.95 19.82
N VAL A 70 -29.39 15.55 19.46
CA VAL A 70 -29.61 16.99 19.64
C VAL A 70 -31.11 17.29 19.60
N THR A 71 -31.53 18.31 20.37
CA THR A 71 -32.85 18.89 20.28
C THR A 71 -32.70 20.38 20.01
N TRP A 72 -33.40 20.89 19.01
CA TRP A 72 -33.59 22.32 18.78
C TRP A 72 -34.96 22.74 19.25
N ASN A 73 -35.01 23.68 20.14
CA ASN A 73 -36.27 24.23 20.63
C ASN A 73 -36.52 25.60 20.00
N PHE A 74 -37.63 25.72 19.27
CA PHE A 74 -38.00 26.94 18.53
C PHE A 74 -38.31 28.11 19.46
N MET A 75 -38.92 27.87 20.63
CA MET A 75 -39.35 28.93 21.54
C MET A 75 -38.18 29.62 22.24
N VAL A 76 -37.23 28.81 22.74
CA VAL A 76 -36.05 29.31 23.46
C VAL A 76 -34.84 29.52 22.58
N LYS A 77 -34.93 29.14 21.31
CA LYS A 77 -33.86 29.22 20.30
C LYS A 77 -32.54 28.65 20.82
N LYS A 78 -32.63 27.46 21.42
CA LYS A 78 -31.47 26.79 22.04
C LYS A 78 -31.35 25.35 21.59
N TYR A 79 -30.08 24.92 21.39
CA TYR A 79 -29.72 23.52 21.16
C TYR A 79 -29.43 22.83 22.50
N ILE A 80 -29.91 21.61 22.64
CA ILE A 80 -29.61 20.70 23.76
C ILE A 80 -29.01 19.46 23.15
N TYR A 81 -27.74 19.21 23.39
CA TYR A 81 -26.99 18.05 22.87
C TYR A 81 -27.04 16.92 23.87
N GLY A 82 -26.97 15.68 23.35
CA GLY A 82 -26.64 14.51 24.15
C GLY A 82 -25.13 14.51 24.48
N ASP A 83 -24.78 13.90 25.60
CA ASP A 83 -23.41 13.94 26.17
C ASP A 83 -22.31 13.51 25.19
N ARG A 84 -22.61 12.55 24.32
CA ARG A 84 -21.65 12.04 23.31
C ARG A 84 -21.52 12.90 22.06
N TYR A 85 -22.44 13.83 21.86
CA TYR A 85 -22.59 14.59 20.63
C TYR A 85 -22.26 16.06 20.79
N GLU A 86 -22.05 16.51 22.02
CA GLU A 86 -21.61 17.88 22.32
C GLU A 86 -20.27 18.16 21.59
N ASN A 87 -20.19 19.30 20.91
CA ASN A 87 -19.07 19.74 20.10
C ASN A 87 -18.77 18.89 18.83
N ARG A 88 -19.58 17.86 18.56
CA ARG A 88 -19.44 16.98 17.37
C ARG A 88 -20.61 17.11 16.40
N VAL A 89 -21.72 17.68 16.83
CA VAL A 89 -22.93 17.80 16.02
C VAL A 89 -23.22 19.24 15.73
N ARG A 90 -23.50 19.53 14.47
CA ARG A 90 -23.98 20.84 14.00
C ARG A 90 -25.34 20.65 13.35
N VAL A 91 -26.30 21.53 13.72
CA VAL A 91 -27.60 21.57 13.09
C VAL A 91 -27.53 22.53 11.90
N SER A 92 -28.29 22.27 10.84
CA SER A 92 -28.40 23.19 9.70
C SER A 92 -28.82 24.58 10.13
N ASN A 93 -28.24 25.63 9.55
CA ASN A 93 -28.61 27.01 9.80
C ASN A 93 -30.05 27.34 9.38
N ASP A 94 -30.62 26.51 8.49
CA ASP A 94 -31.98 26.66 7.97
C ASP A 94 -33.01 25.80 8.72
N ALA A 95 -32.69 25.38 9.96
CA ALA A 95 -33.59 24.56 10.77
C ALA A 95 -34.99 25.20 10.95
N GLU A 96 -35.07 26.53 11.04
CA GLU A 96 -36.33 27.26 11.10
C GLU A 96 -37.08 27.33 9.75
N LEU A 97 -36.41 27.03 8.62
CA LEU A 97 -36.94 27.17 7.27
C LEU A 97 -37.34 25.84 6.61
N SER A 98 -37.23 24.75 7.27
CA SER A 98 -37.62 23.39 6.85
C SER A 98 -36.46 22.39 6.71
N ASN A 99 -35.22 22.75 6.96
CA ASN A 99 -34.07 21.87 6.90
C ASN A 99 -33.59 21.47 8.30
N ALA A 100 -34.05 20.32 8.78
CA ALA A 100 -33.70 19.78 10.09
C ALA A 100 -32.44 18.88 10.05
N SER A 101 -31.66 18.90 8.96
CA SER A 101 -30.48 18.09 8.80
C SER A 101 -29.41 18.41 9.86
N ILE A 102 -28.66 17.38 10.25
CA ILE A 102 -27.53 17.52 11.16
C ILE A 102 -26.26 17.00 10.52
N THR A 103 -25.12 17.55 10.89
CA THR A 103 -23.80 17.05 10.52
C THR A 103 -23.11 16.51 11.77
N ILE A 104 -22.66 15.26 11.71
CA ILE A 104 -21.86 14.63 12.76
C ILE A 104 -20.41 14.64 12.29
N ASP A 105 -19.53 15.25 13.07
CA ASP A 105 -18.09 15.33 12.81
C ASP A 105 -17.34 14.21 13.54
N GLN A 106 -16.12 13.86 13.04
CA GLN A 106 -15.23 12.90 13.67
C GLN A 106 -15.89 11.54 13.97
N LEU A 107 -16.49 10.95 12.94
CA LEU A 107 -17.21 9.69 13.07
C LEU A 107 -16.37 8.58 13.69
N THR A 108 -16.96 7.86 14.62
CA THR A 108 -16.41 6.67 15.27
C THR A 108 -17.25 5.45 14.92
N MET A 109 -16.74 4.26 15.20
CA MET A 109 -17.52 3.03 14.99
C MET A 109 -18.78 2.97 15.86
N ASP A 110 -18.77 3.67 16.99
CA ASP A 110 -19.93 3.78 17.87
C ASP A 110 -21.06 4.61 17.28
N ASP A 111 -20.78 5.43 16.25
CA ASP A 111 -21.80 6.19 15.56
C ASP A 111 -22.61 5.32 14.55
N ASN A 112 -22.22 4.07 14.31
CA ASN A 112 -23.06 3.14 13.56
C ASN A 112 -24.45 3.00 14.22
N GLY A 113 -25.49 3.09 13.41
CA GLY A 113 -26.84 2.90 13.92
C GLY A 113 -27.92 3.53 13.07
N THR A 114 -29.14 3.46 13.55
CA THR A 114 -30.29 4.12 12.95
C THR A 114 -30.60 5.38 13.73
N TYR A 115 -30.73 6.46 13.02
CA TYR A 115 -31.07 7.78 13.56
C TYR A 115 -32.49 8.14 13.15
N GLU A 116 -33.23 8.73 14.07
CA GLU A 116 -34.58 9.19 13.83
C GLU A 116 -34.61 10.73 13.98
N CYS A 117 -35.07 11.37 12.92
CA CYS A 117 -35.42 12.79 12.92
C CYS A 117 -36.90 12.93 13.26
N SER A 118 -37.24 13.69 14.24
CA SER A 118 -38.63 13.99 14.61
C SER A 118 -38.84 15.48 14.71
N VAL A 119 -39.95 15.94 14.17
CA VAL A 119 -40.40 17.33 14.27
C VAL A 119 -41.78 17.33 14.93
N SER A 120 -41.95 18.18 15.96
CA SER A 120 -43.22 18.37 16.67
C SER A 120 -43.48 19.85 16.72
N LEU A 121 -44.65 20.27 16.20
CA LEU A 121 -45.11 21.65 16.22
C LEU A 121 -46.43 21.71 17.01
N MET A 122 -46.51 22.57 18.04
CA MET A 122 -47.67 22.65 18.91
C MET A 122 -48.93 23.09 18.19
N SER A 123 -48.80 23.90 17.13
CA SER A 123 -49.91 24.38 16.33
C SER A 123 -50.45 23.35 15.33
N ASP A 124 -49.77 22.22 15.14
CA ASP A 124 -50.16 21.18 14.18
C ASP A 124 -50.79 19.94 14.87
N GLN A 125 -51.73 20.23 15.79
CA GLN A 125 -52.57 19.26 16.51
C GLN A 125 -51.81 18.14 17.24
N ASP A 126 -50.68 18.47 17.87
CA ASP A 126 -49.83 17.52 18.62
C ASP A 126 -49.32 16.34 17.79
N VAL A 127 -49.24 16.47 16.47
CA VAL A 127 -48.69 15.46 15.59
C VAL A 127 -47.18 15.57 15.56
N THR A 128 -46.49 14.47 15.93
CA THR A 128 -45.06 14.34 15.73
C THR A 128 -44.80 13.51 14.47
N SER A 129 -44.20 14.11 13.44
CA SER A 129 -43.77 13.39 12.25
C SER A 129 -42.33 12.98 12.38
N ARG A 130 -42.00 11.79 11.83
CA ARG A 130 -40.69 11.16 12.02
C ARG A 130 -40.19 10.55 10.73
N SER A 131 -38.88 10.60 10.53
CA SER A 131 -38.19 9.87 9.46
C SER A 131 -36.90 9.28 9.97
N ARG A 132 -36.41 8.21 9.32
CA ARG A 132 -35.27 7.43 9.79
C ARG A 132 -34.21 7.31 8.71
N VAL A 133 -32.96 7.37 9.14
CA VAL A 133 -31.78 7.14 8.29
C VAL A 133 -30.82 6.21 9.01
N ARG A 134 -30.27 5.24 8.29
CA ARG A 134 -29.25 4.33 8.79
C ARG A 134 -27.87 4.85 8.43
N LEU A 135 -27.04 5.12 9.41
CA LEU A 135 -25.63 5.46 9.24
C LEU A 135 -24.76 4.19 9.37
N LEU A 136 -23.94 3.95 8.35
CA LEU A 136 -22.89 2.95 8.35
C LEU A 136 -21.54 3.67 8.33
N VAL A 137 -20.83 3.60 9.45
CA VAL A 137 -19.46 4.09 9.54
C VAL A 137 -18.55 2.94 9.10
N LEU A 138 -17.77 3.19 8.06
CA LEU A 138 -16.89 2.24 7.42
C LEU A 138 -15.43 2.61 7.71
N VAL A 139 -14.55 1.62 7.67
CA VAL A 139 -13.13 1.82 7.89
C VAL A 139 -12.42 1.84 6.54
N PRO A 140 -11.75 2.95 6.16
CA PRO A 140 -10.92 2.94 4.97
C PRO A 140 -9.77 1.94 5.14
N PRO A 141 -9.21 1.40 4.05
CA PRO A 141 -8.01 0.57 4.13
C PRO A 141 -6.88 1.33 4.82
N SER A 142 -6.14 0.67 5.70
CA SER A 142 -4.84 1.18 6.10
C SER A 142 -3.86 1.09 4.93
N LYS A 143 -2.77 1.89 4.97
CA LYS A 143 -1.69 1.76 3.99
C LYS A 143 -1.23 0.30 3.95
N PRO A 144 -1.28 -0.36 2.78
CA PRO A 144 -0.92 -1.75 2.69
C PRO A 144 0.58 -1.96 2.90
N ASP A 145 0.92 -3.09 3.51
CA ASP A 145 2.27 -3.61 3.56
C ASP A 145 2.52 -4.47 2.31
N CYS A 146 3.62 -4.18 1.61
CA CYS A 146 4.01 -4.86 0.38
C CYS A 146 5.27 -5.67 0.60
N GLY A 147 5.25 -6.95 0.20
CA GLY A 147 6.38 -7.86 0.33
C GLY A 147 6.71 -8.60 -0.96
N ILE A 148 7.94 -9.13 -1.03
CA ILE A 148 8.36 -10.10 -2.05
C ILE A 148 8.63 -11.42 -1.34
N GLU A 149 7.96 -12.46 -1.78
CA GLU A 149 8.23 -13.83 -1.36
C GLU A 149 8.96 -14.56 -2.49
N GLY A 150 10.08 -15.20 -2.15
CA GLY A 150 10.99 -15.87 -3.09
C GLY A 150 12.24 -15.06 -3.40
N GLU A 151 13.18 -15.71 -4.06
CA GLU A 151 14.45 -15.08 -4.46
C GLU A 151 14.32 -14.38 -5.81
N THR A 152 14.73 -13.12 -5.86
CA THR A 152 14.71 -12.30 -7.08
C THR A 152 15.88 -12.64 -8.02
N VAL A 153 16.03 -13.93 -8.37
CA VAL A 153 17.02 -14.44 -9.31
C VAL A 153 16.34 -14.73 -10.64
N ILE A 154 16.99 -14.33 -11.75
CA ILE A 154 16.49 -14.57 -13.11
C ILE A 154 16.21 -16.07 -13.30
N GLY A 155 15.01 -16.38 -13.80
CA GLY A 155 14.52 -17.76 -13.98
C GLY A 155 13.63 -18.25 -12.83
N ASN A 156 13.66 -17.60 -11.66
CA ASN A 156 12.84 -17.99 -10.52
C ASN A 156 11.40 -17.47 -10.64
N ASN A 157 10.53 -18.07 -9.84
CA ASN A 157 9.19 -17.57 -9.60
C ASN A 157 9.17 -16.82 -8.26
N ILE A 158 8.52 -15.68 -8.23
CA ILE A 158 8.32 -14.89 -7.01
C ILE A 158 6.84 -14.53 -6.86
N GLN A 159 6.48 -14.17 -5.66
CA GLN A 159 5.15 -13.71 -5.30
C GLN A 159 5.25 -12.33 -4.68
N LEU A 160 4.42 -11.39 -5.14
CA LEU A 160 4.28 -10.09 -4.51
C LEU A 160 3.04 -10.13 -3.62
N THR A 161 3.23 -9.79 -2.35
CA THR A 161 2.16 -9.73 -1.35
C THR A 161 1.78 -8.28 -1.08
N CYS A 162 0.52 -8.06 -0.72
CA CYS A 162 -0.04 -6.75 -0.41
C CYS A 162 -1.19 -6.92 0.57
N HIS A 163 -1.05 -6.41 1.78
CA HIS A 163 -2.05 -6.59 2.82
C HIS A 163 -2.28 -5.31 3.63
N SER A 164 -3.54 -4.92 3.80
CA SER A 164 -3.95 -3.83 4.70
C SER A 164 -4.38 -4.40 6.03
N ALA A 165 -3.83 -3.88 7.12
CA ALA A 165 -4.17 -4.31 8.48
C ALA A 165 -5.60 -3.92 8.90
N GLU A 166 -6.16 -2.85 8.30
CA GLU A 166 -7.52 -2.39 8.54
C GLU A 166 -8.25 -2.15 7.22
N GLY A 167 -9.56 -2.26 7.27
CA GLY A 167 -10.48 -1.95 6.19
C GLY A 167 -11.81 -2.69 6.38
N SER A 168 -12.92 -1.95 6.38
CA SER A 168 -14.26 -2.52 6.47
C SER A 168 -15.23 -1.69 5.63
N PRO A 169 -15.84 -2.27 4.60
CA PRO A 169 -15.73 -3.64 4.10
C PRO A 169 -14.29 -4.05 3.75
N THR A 170 -14.07 -5.38 3.68
CA THR A 170 -12.77 -5.94 3.32
C THR A 170 -12.24 -5.31 2.04
N PRO A 171 -11.00 -4.79 2.05
CA PRO A 171 -10.44 -4.14 0.88
C PRO A 171 -10.31 -5.07 -0.32
N GLN A 172 -10.46 -4.51 -1.52
CA GLN A 172 -10.10 -5.14 -2.77
C GLN A 172 -8.71 -4.66 -3.19
N TYR A 173 -7.88 -5.60 -3.65
CA TYR A 173 -6.51 -5.31 -4.05
C TYR A 173 -6.39 -5.32 -5.57
N SER A 174 -5.59 -4.41 -6.10
CA SER A 174 -5.27 -4.35 -7.52
C SER A 174 -3.80 -3.96 -7.73
N TRP A 175 -3.19 -4.50 -8.79
CA TRP A 175 -1.79 -4.28 -9.11
C TRP A 175 -1.60 -3.53 -10.41
N LYS A 176 -0.58 -2.66 -10.45
CA LYS A 176 -0.06 -2.02 -11.66
C LYS A 176 1.44 -2.21 -11.73
N SER A 177 1.97 -2.45 -12.92
CA SER A 177 3.40 -2.63 -13.16
C SER A 177 3.96 -1.52 -14.04
N TYR A 178 5.15 -1.06 -13.71
CA TYR A 178 5.89 -0.02 -14.42
C TYR A 178 7.33 -0.46 -14.66
N ASN A 179 7.87 -0.09 -15.82
CA ASN A 179 9.29 -0.30 -16.10
C ASN A 179 10.17 0.81 -15.46
N ALA A 180 11.50 0.72 -15.64
CA ALA A 180 12.45 1.69 -15.13
C ALA A 180 12.26 3.10 -15.72
N GLN A 181 11.61 3.21 -16.89
CA GLN A 181 11.29 4.47 -17.57
C GLN A 181 9.91 5.02 -17.18
N ASN A 182 9.30 4.49 -16.15
CA ASN A 182 7.98 4.92 -15.65
C ASN A 182 6.82 4.67 -16.61
N GLN A 183 6.98 3.73 -17.55
CA GLN A 183 5.93 3.35 -18.49
C GLN A 183 5.16 2.15 -17.90
N GLN A 184 3.84 2.27 -17.89
CA GLN A 184 2.98 1.20 -17.41
C GLN A 184 3.03 0.00 -18.36
N ARG A 185 3.15 -1.20 -17.79
CA ARG A 185 3.15 -2.47 -18.51
C ARG A 185 1.88 -3.25 -18.21
N PRO A 186 1.34 -3.98 -19.21
CA PRO A 186 0.26 -4.91 -18.96
C PRO A 186 0.77 -6.07 -18.08
N LEU A 187 -0.05 -6.48 -17.11
CA LEU A 187 0.20 -7.69 -16.33
C LEU A 187 -0.46 -8.88 -17.05
N ALA A 188 0.25 -10.01 -17.12
CA ALA A 188 -0.20 -11.21 -17.82
C ALA A 188 -1.37 -11.94 -17.15
N GLN A 189 -1.75 -11.56 -15.93
CA GLN A 189 -2.85 -12.15 -15.16
C GLN A 189 -3.86 -11.08 -14.75
N PRO A 190 -5.11 -11.44 -14.45
CA PRO A 190 -6.08 -10.50 -13.94
C PRO A 190 -5.55 -9.88 -12.65
N VAL A 191 -5.61 -8.58 -12.64
CA VAL A 191 -4.93 -7.66 -11.72
C VAL A 191 -5.65 -7.54 -10.38
N SER A 192 -6.75 -8.30 -10.21
CA SER A 192 -7.58 -8.27 -9.01
C SER A 192 -7.26 -9.45 -8.11
N GLY A 193 -6.97 -9.15 -6.87
CA GLY A 193 -6.70 -10.12 -5.83
C GLY A 193 -5.27 -10.07 -5.29
N GLU A 194 -5.06 -10.80 -4.25
CA GLU A 194 -3.81 -10.97 -3.55
C GLU A 194 -3.50 -12.48 -3.51
N PRO A 195 -2.30 -12.89 -3.77
CA PRO A 195 -1.08 -12.21 -4.21
C PRO A 195 -0.87 -12.15 -5.75
N LEU A 196 0.11 -11.34 -6.21
CA LEU A 196 0.53 -11.32 -7.61
C LEU A 196 1.70 -12.27 -7.86
N PHE A 197 1.50 -13.29 -8.70
CA PHE A 197 2.54 -14.24 -9.06
C PHE A 197 3.30 -13.78 -10.30
N LEU A 198 4.63 -13.71 -10.20
CA LEU A 198 5.54 -13.44 -11.29
C LEU A 198 6.36 -14.72 -11.59
N LYS A 199 6.07 -15.35 -12.74
CA LYS A 199 6.72 -16.59 -13.15
C LYS A 199 7.93 -16.30 -14.03
N ASN A 200 9.01 -17.06 -13.85
CA ASN A 200 10.21 -17.00 -14.68
C ASN A 200 10.69 -15.56 -14.86
N ILE A 201 10.99 -14.88 -13.74
CA ILE A 201 11.40 -13.47 -13.77
C ILE A 201 12.66 -13.26 -14.61
N SER A 202 12.69 -12.16 -15.35
CA SER A 202 13.79 -11.78 -16.24
C SER A 202 14.14 -10.31 -16.05
N THR A 203 15.10 -9.80 -16.79
CA THR A 203 15.40 -8.37 -16.84
C THR A 203 14.20 -7.53 -17.27
N GLU A 204 13.32 -8.09 -18.11
CA GLU A 204 12.05 -7.47 -18.51
C GLU A 204 11.06 -7.30 -17.35
N THR A 205 11.18 -8.14 -16.31
CA THR A 205 10.35 -8.08 -15.12
C THR A 205 10.79 -6.97 -14.16
N ALA A 206 12.02 -6.44 -14.34
CA ALA A 206 12.54 -5.36 -13.52
C ALA A 206 11.67 -4.10 -13.60
N GLY A 207 11.50 -3.44 -12.47
CA GLY A 207 10.71 -2.24 -12.35
C GLY A 207 9.99 -2.17 -11.02
N TYR A 208 8.95 -1.34 -10.93
CA TYR A 208 8.19 -1.26 -9.71
C TYR A 208 6.73 -1.63 -9.95
N TYR A 209 6.15 -2.15 -8.90
CA TYR A 209 4.79 -2.64 -8.84
C TYR A 209 4.05 -1.87 -7.77
N ILE A 210 2.91 -1.31 -8.13
CA ILE A 210 2.05 -0.59 -7.21
C ILE A 210 0.85 -1.47 -6.89
N CYS A 211 0.70 -1.79 -5.62
CA CYS A 211 -0.53 -2.38 -5.09
C CYS A 211 -1.43 -1.27 -4.60
N THR A 212 -2.69 -1.34 -4.98
CA THR A 212 -3.76 -0.46 -4.50
C THR A 212 -4.77 -1.29 -3.72
N SER A 213 -5.00 -0.90 -2.49
CA SER A 213 -6.01 -1.44 -1.58
C SER A 213 -7.18 -0.46 -1.51
N SER A 214 -8.39 -0.89 -1.80
CA SER A 214 -9.56 0.00 -1.88
C SER A 214 -10.82 -0.63 -1.34
N ASN A 215 -11.69 0.17 -0.76
CA ASN A 215 -13.07 -0.15 -0.42
C ASN A 215 -13.98 1.05 -0.70
N ASP A 216 -15.26 0.99 -0.30
CA ASP A 216 -16.27 2.02 -0.58
C ASP A 216 -15.91 3.42 -0.04
N VAL A 217 -14.99 3.54 0.92
CA VAL A 217 -14.72 4.78 1.64
C VAL A 217 -13.27 5.23 1.63
N GLY A 218 -12.38 4.46 1.01
CA GLY A 218 -10.99 4.85 0.92
C GLY A 218 -10.15 4.00 -0.02
N THR A 219 -9.00 4.56 -0.36
CA THR A 219 -8.00 3.91 -1.21
C THR A 219 -6.62 4.28 -0.71
N GLU A 220 -5.78 3.26 -0.51
CA GLU A 220 -4.38 3.40 -0.12
C GLU A 220 -3.50 2.54 -1.03
N SER A 221 -2.22 2.86 -1.11
CA SER A 221 -1.30 2.12 -1.97
C SER A 221 0.10 1.98 -1.39
N CYS A 222 0.79 0.93 -1.82
CA CYS A 222 2.22 0.73 -1.60
C CYS A 222 2.92 0.44 -2.92
N ASN A 223 4.22 0.66 -2.95
CA ASN A 223 5.06 0.31 -4.08
C ASN A 223 6.16 -0.65 -3.66
N ILE A 224 6.55 -1.51 -4.57
CA ILE A 224 7.63 -2.47 -4.37
C ILE A 224 8.47 -2.55 -5.64
N THR A 225 9.79 -2.58 -5.47
CA THR A 225 10.73 -2.66 -6.59
C THR A 225 11.21 -4.09 -6.76
N VAL A 226 11.04 -4.64 -7.95
CA VAL A 226 11.59 -5.94 -8.36
C VAL A 226 12.83 -5.69 -9.18
N ALA A 227 13.99 -6.17 -8.67
CA ALA A 227 15.30 -6.07 -9.32
C ALA A 227 15.90 -7.48 -9.49
N PRO A 228 15.59 -8.19 -10.57
CA PRO A 228 16.11 -9.53 -10.81
C PRO A 228 17.63 -9.53 -10.93
N ARG A 229 18.27 -10.45 -10.21
CA ARG A 229 19.73 -10.63 -10.24
C ARG A 229 20.08 -11.88 -11.10
N PRO A 230 21.22 -11.88 -11.79
CA PRO A 230 21.68 -13.10 -12.46
C PRO A 230 21.91 -14.21 -11.41
N PRO A 231 21.74 -15.48 -11.79
CA PRO A 231 22.08 -16.58 -10.91
C PRO A 231 23.56 -16.51 -10.53
N SER A 232 23.85 -16.64 -9.25
CA SER A 232 25.23 -16.63 -8.76
C SER A 232 25.96 -17.82 -9.40
N MET A 233 26.99 -17.55 -10.21
CA MET A 233 27.88 -18.61 -10.65
C MET A 233 28.57 -19.20 -9.41
N ASN A 234 28.52 -20.50 -9.25
CA ASN A 234 29.25 -21.18 -8.18
C ASN A 234 30.76 -21.07 -8.45
N ILE A 235 31.34 -19.94 -8.03
CA ILE A 235 32.79 -19.65 -8.19
C ILE A 235 33.64 -20.83 -7.65
N ALA A 236 33.18 -21.46 -6.55
CA ALA A 236 33.82 -22.61 -5.97
C ALA A 236 33.86 -23.83 -6.95
N LEU A 237 32.77 -24.07 -7.73
CA LEU A 237 32.72 -25.13 -8.70
C LEU A 237 33.68 -24.85 -9.86
N TYR A 238 33.65 -23.64 -10.41
CA TYR A 238 34.54 -23.26 -11.51
C TYR A 238 36.01 -23.21 -11.10
N ALA A 239 36.30 -22.71 -9.88
CA ALA A 239 37.65 -22.74 -9.30
C ALA A 239 38.13 -24.19 -9.09
N GLY A 240 37.27 -25.09 -8.64
CA GLY A 240 37.58 -26.53 -8.49
C GLY A 240 37.88 -27.20 -9.82
N ILE A 241 37.09 -26.95 -10.86
CA ILE A 241 37.31 -27.47 -12.20
C ILE A 241 38.62 -26.92 -12.80
N ALA A 242 38.83 -25.61 -12.72
CA ALA A 242 40.07 -24.98 -13.23
C ALA A 242 41.31 -25.50 -12.49
N GLY A 243 41.25 -25.62 -11.17
CA GLY A 243 42.33 -26.20 -10.34
C GLY A 243 42.59 -27.66 -10.68
N GLY A 244 41.55 -28.45 -10.87
CA GLY A 244 41.68 -29.86 -11.28
C GLY A 244 42.31 -30.02 -12.65
N VAL A 245 41.91 -29.23 -13.64
CA VAL A 245 42.52 -29.22 -14.99
C VAL A 245 44.00 -28.82 -14.92
N PHE A 246 44.33 -27.78 -14.11
CA PHE A 246 45.70 -27.33 -13.95
C PHE A 246 46.60 -28.43 -13.34
N VAL A 247 46.14 -29.12 -12.30
CA VAL A 247 46.85 -30.25 -11.68
C VAL A 247 47.04 -31.40 -12.67
N ALA A 248 46.00 -31.74 -13.45
CA ALA A 248 46.09 -32.78 -14.47
C ALA A 248 47.12 -32.45 -15.55
N LEU A 249 47.19 -31.19 -16.00
CA LEU A 249 48.20 -30.74 -16.96
C LEU A 249 49.63 -30.83 -16.40
N ILE A 250 49.83 -30.50 -15.12
CA ILE A 250 51.13 -30.68 -14.45
C ILE A 250 51.53 -32.17 -14.42
N ILE A 251 50.60 -33.06 -14.03
CA ILE A 251 50.85 -34.49 -13.97
C ILE A 251 51.25 -35.02 -15.35
N ILE A 252 50.49 -34.65 -16.39
CA ILE A 252 50.79 -35.03 -17.78
C ILE A 252 52.19 -34.51 -18.19
N GLY A 253 52.48 -33.24 -17.87
CA GLY A 253 53.80 -32.64 -18.14
C GLY A 253 54.97 -33.39 -17.45
N VAL A 254 54.78 -33.79 -16.19
CA VAL A 254 55.77 -34.58 -15.45
C VAL A 254 55.95 -35.98 -16.07
N ILE A 255 54.84 -36.64 -16.43
CA ILE A 255 54.91 -37.96 -17.10
C ILE A 255 55.67 -37.87 -18.42
N VAL A 256 55.34 -36.90 -19.28
CA VAL A 256 56.01 -36.65 -20.55
C VAL A 256 57.51 -36.36 -20.33
N TYR A 257 57.82 -35.50 -19.36
CA TYR A 257 59.21 -35.19 -19.00
C TYR A 257 59.98 -36.43 -18.54
N CYS A 258 59.39 -37.23 -17.65
CA CYS A 258 60.01 -38.49 -17.20
C CYS A 258 60.18 -39.48 -18.32
N CYS A 259 59.21 -39.65 -19.23
CA CYS A 259 59.32 -40.50 -20.39
C CYS A 259 60.45 -40.06 -21.35
N CYS A 260 60.53 -38.76 -21.64
CA CYS A 260 61.57 -38.19 -22.50
C CYS A 260 62.96 -38.25 -21.87
N CYS A 261 63.10 -38.14 -20.55
CA CYS A 261 64.37 -38.30 -19.85
C CYS A 261 64.83 -39.77 -19.87
N ARG A 262 63.91 -40.71 -19.70
CA ARG A 262 64.22 -42.16 -19.75
C ARG A 262 64.68 -42.61 -21.14
N GLU A 263 64.12 -42.07 -22.22
CA GLU A 263 64.54 -42.32 -23.58
C GLU A 263 65.94 -41.73 -23.90
N LYS A 264 66.36 -40.67 -23.16
CA LYS A 264 67.72 -40.13 -23.28
C LYS A 264 68.75 -40.94 -22.54
N ASP A 265 68.42 -41.57 -21.40
CA ASP A 265 69.33 -42.44 -20.65
C ASP A 265 69.55 -43.75 -21.39
N ASP A 266 68.58 -44.36 -22.09
CA ASP A 266 68.67 -45.53 -22.92
C ASP A 266 69.58 -45.26 -24.14
N LYS A 267 69.60 -44.07 -24.72
CA LYS A 267 70.52 -43.68 -25.81
C LYS A 267 71.89 -43.29 -25.36
N ALA A 268 72.14 -42.99 -24.08
CA ALA A 268 73.46 -42.75 -23.53
C ALA A 268 74.22 -44.05 -23.21
N GLN A 269 73.54 -45.16 -22.91
CA GLN A 269 74.16 -46.44 -22.65
C GLN A 269 74.61 -47.16 -23.95
N ASP A 270 73.97 -46.88 -25.08
CA ASP A 270 74.39 -47.46 -26.38
C ASP A 270 75.61 -46.75 -27.02
N MET A 271 76.11 -45.63 -26.47
CA MET A 271 77.30 -44.92 -26.97
C MET A 271 78.59 -45.12 -26.16
N GLU A 272 78.58 -45.93 -25.09
CA GLU A 272 79.80 -46.18 -24.27
C GLU A 272 80.64 -47.38 -24.70
N ASP A 273 80.17 -48.09 -25.69
CA ASP A 273 80.90 -49.32 -26.17
C ASP A 273 81.69 -49.13 -27.49
N ALA A 274 81.96 -47.89 -27.91
CA ALA A 274 82.81 -47.60 -29.06
C ALA A 274 83.95 -46.65 -28.67
N ARG A 275 85.06 -47.25 -28.09
CA ARG A 275 86.37 -46.58 -28.06
C ARG A 275 87.17 -47.08 -29.30
N PRO A 276 87.96 -46.20 -29.91
CA PRO A 276 89.38 -46.19 -29.58
C PRO A 276 90.10 -44.81 -29.58
N ASP A 277 90.99 -44.79 -28.62
CA ASP A 277 92.31 -44.19 -28.60
C ASP A 277 92.67 -42.82 -29.17
N ARG A 278 93.20 -41.98 -28.19
CA ARG A 278 94.37 -41.09 -28.29
C ARG A 278 94.35 -39.86 -29.17
N ALA A 279 94.41 -38.71 -28.56
CA ALA A 279 95.68 -37.92 -28.50
C ALA A 279 95.37 -36.52 -27.89
N ALA A 280 96.30 -36.20 -26.99
CA ALA A 280 96.63 -34.91 -26.35
C ALA A 280 96.40 -33.65 -27.22
N TYR A 281 96.04 -32.60 -26.59
CA TYR A 281 96.82 -31.33 -26.48
C TYR A 281 95.99 -30.19 -25.95
N GLN A 282 96.52 -29.59 -24.81
CA GLN A 282 96.63 -28.22 -24.43
C GLN A 282 95.37 -27.30 -24.25
N GLU A 283 95.24 -26.84 -22.99
CA GLU A 283 94.71 -25.56 -22.52
C GLU A 283 95.49 -24.38 -23.17
N PRO A 284 94.87 -23.23 -23.35
CA PRO A 284 95.04 -22.25 -22.29
C PRO A 284 93.89 -21.19 -22.10
N LYS A 285 93.85 -20.84 -20.83
CA LYS A 285 93.65 -19.42 -20.29
C LYS A 285 92.37 -18.60 -20.55
N LYS A 286 91.70 -18.39 -19.41
CA LYS A 286 91.24 -17.12 -18.87
C LYS A 286 90.94 -15.98 -19.82
N ARG A 287 89.72 -15.48 -19.70
CA ARG A 287 89.52 -14.04 -19.44
C ARG A 287 88.22 -13.80 -18.66
N GLN A 288 88.36 -13.32 -17.45
CA GLN A 288 87.36 -12.55 -16.74
C GLN A 288 87.14 -11.26 -17.53
N ILE A 289 85.89 -10.82 -17.57
CA ILE A 289 85.55 -9.40 -17.53
C ILE A 289 84.31 -9.27 -16.66
N GLU A 290 84.51 -8.62 -15.63
CA GLU A 290 83.72 -7.97 -14.64
C GLU A 290 83.01 -6.71 -15.19
N ILE A 291 82.09 -6.19 -14.40
CA ILE A 291 81.62 -4.80 -14.42
C ILE A 291 80.35 -4.60 -15.31
N SER A 292 79.25 -4.03 -14.84
CA SER A 292 78.92 -3.10 -13.69
C SER A 292 77.39 -3.03 -13.64
N ARG A 293 76.71 -3.17 -12.52
CA ARG A 293 76.34 -2.05 -11.66
C ARG A 293 75.58 -0.90 -12.37
N GLY A 294 74.32 -0.81 -12.13
CA GLY A 294 73.42 0.30 -12.39
C GLY A 294 72.21 0.14 -11.52
N ARG A 295 72.21 0.61 -10.44
CA ARG A 295 71.47 1.16 -9.33
C ARG A 295 71.04 2.58 -9.72
N GLU A 296 69.82 2.89 -9.49
CA GLU A 296 69.22 4.19 -9.18
C GLU A 296 67.72 3.87 -9.01
N ASP A 297 67.14 3.80 -7.80
CA ASP A 297 66.90 4.86 -6.81
C ASP A 297 65.81 5.84 -7.20
N GLU A 298 64.93 6.00 -6.18
CA GLU A 298 64.08 7.19 -5.89
C GLU A 298 62.75 7.26 -6.61
N ASP A 299 61.60 7.62 -6.02
CA ASP A 299 61.22 8.25 -4.72
C ASP A 299 59.72 8.03 -4.57
N ASP A 300 59.18 7.63 -3.43
CA ASP A 300 58.78 8.41 -2.25
C ASP A 300 57.74 9.50 -2.53
N HIS A 301 56.56 9.34 -1.98
CA HIS A 301 55.72 10.32 -1.32
C HIS A 301 54.40 9.64 -0.87
N ARG A 302 54.24 9.12 0.27
CA ARG A 302 53.95 9.54 1.65
C ARG A 302 53.23 10.89 1.78
N HIS A 303 51.95 10.82 2.13
CA HIS A 303 51.18 11.71 3.02
C HIS A 303 50.02 10.89 3.58
N GLU A 304 50.00 10.41 4.73
CA GLU A 304 49.73 10.94 6.10
C GLU A 304 49.04 12.30 6.07
N ASP A 305 47.82 12.35 6.59
CA ASP A 305 47.48 12.93 7.88
C ASP A 305 45.97 12.99 8.10
N ARG A 306 45.56 12.50 9.24
CA ARG A 306 44.93 13.11 10.43
C ARG A 306 43.41 13.25 10.42
N ARG A 307 42.78 12.44 11.27
CA ARG A 307 42.15 12.78 12.58
C ARG A 307 41.41 14.10 12.69
N SER A 308 40.12 13.97 12.99
CA SER A 308 39.38 14.71 14.03
C SER A 308 37.98 14.12 14.11
N SER A 309 37.50 13.33 15.06
CA SER A 309 37.22 13.68 16.45
C SER A 309 36.30 14.88 16.56
N GLY A 310 34.99 14.63 16.79
CA GLY A 310 33.98 15.62 17.07
C GLY A 310 32.70 14.98 17.59
N ARG A 311 32.72 14.57 18.83
CA ARG A 311 31.63 14.21 19.73
C ARG A 311 30.86 15.46 20.11
N SER A 312 29.54 15.47 20.03
CA SER A 312 28.65 16.18 20.96
C SER A 312 27.21 15.72 20.80
N THR A 313 26.69 15.06 21.76
CA THR A 313 25.32 15.03 22.28
C THR A 313 25.18 16.14 23.32
N PRO A 314 24.02 16.37 23.96
CA PRO A 314 22.61 16.47 23.55
C PRO A 314 22.02 17.81 24.03
N ASP A 315 20.79 18.13 23.70
CA ASP A 315 19.89 18.81 24.63
C ASP A 315 18.45 18.85 24.10
N GLN A 316 17.56 18.24 24.84
CA GLN A 316 16.19 18.66 25.06
C GLN A 316 16.20 19.84 26.08
N PRO A 317 15.07 20.54 26.43
CA PRO A 317 13.65 20.41 26.10
C PRO A 317 12.92 21.77 25.96
N PHE A 318 11.55 21.75 26.11
CA PHE A 318 10.55 22.84 26.35
C PHE A 318 9.98 23.53 25.09
N GLN A 319 8.74 23.50 24.83
CA GLN A 319 7.43 23.66 25.52
C GLN A 319 6.31 23.06 24.67
#